data_68119cd678af0eaa53bed45b2dc339b5
#
_entry.id   68119cd678af0eaa53bed45b2dc339b5
#
_cell.length_a   1.000
_cell.length_b   1.000
_cell.length_c   1.000
_cell.angle_alpha   90.00
_cell.angle_beta   90.00
_cell.angle_gamma   90.00
#
_symmetry.space_group_name_H-M   'P 1'
#
loop_
_entity.id
_entity.type
_entity.pdbx_description
1 polymer ?
#
loop_
_entity_poly.entity_id
_entity_poly.type
_entity_poly.pdbx_seq_one_letter_code
_entity_poly.pdbx_strand_id
1 'polypeptide(L)'
;IEGRIQLVEGYLLAYLARHYQSADSHVAMAVNMINQSGGKRSVRSLMDEVCLCQRHFERKFKHYTGYTPKEYSRIIKFKNAVELLRNTAPSNLLTTAINAGYYDLAHFSKEVKSLSGSTPTSFLSLTVPEDTTLTYIEPGK
;
A
#
# COMPACT_ATOMS: atom_id res chain seq x y z
N ILE A 1 11.75 21.31 25.85
CA ILE A 1 11.48 20.26 24.79
C ILE A 1 10.22 20.64 24.02
N GLU A 2 9.11 21.02 24.68
CA GLU A 2 7.84 21.40 24.03
C GLU A 2 7.98 22.55 23.02
N GLY A 3 8.71 23.60 23.35
CA GLY A 3 8.92 24.73 22.43
C GLY A 3 9.63 24.35 21.13
N ARG A 4 10.52 23.34 21.16
CA ARG A 4 11.19 22.83 19.95
C ARG A 4 10.26 22.02 19.08
N ILE A 5 9.36 21.24 19.68
CA ILE A 5 8.34 20.44 18.96
C ILE A 5 7.38 21.39 18.26
N GLN A 6 6.86 22.39 18.94
CA GLN A 6 5.96 23.41 18.36
C GLN A 6 6.60 24.17 17.19
N LEU A 7 7.89 24.47 17.29
CA LEU A 7 8.61 25.16 16.21
C LEU A 7 8.77 24.28 14.97
N VAL A 8 9.08 22.99 15.16
CA VAL A 8 9.18 22.02 14.08
C VAL A 8 7.80 21.76 13.46
N GLU A 9 6.77 21.60 14.28
CA GLU A 9 5.38 21.44 13.84
C GLU A 9 4.91 22.64 13.01
N GLY A 10 5.13 23.85 13.51
CA GLY A 10 4.82 25.09 12.79
C GLY A 10 5.54 25.20 11.45
N TYR A 11 6.82 24.82 11.40
CA TYR A 11 7.57 24.79 10.15
C TYR A 11 7.02 23.73 9.16
N LEU A 12 6.74 22.52 9.64
CA LEU A 12 6.18 21.45 8.81
C LEU A 12 4.80 21.81 8.26
N LEU A 13 3.94 22.39 9.10
CA LEU A 13 2.60 22.86 8.67
C LEU A 13 2.71 23.98 7.64
N ALA A 14 3.61 24.93 7.85
CA ALA A 14 3.84 26.01 6.87
C ALA A 14 4.45 25.48 5.56
N TYR A 15 5.33 24.49 5.64
CA TYR A 15 5.89 23.82 4.47
C TYR A 15 4.80 23.04 3.70
N LEU A 16 3.98 22.29 4.42
CA LEU A 16 2.84 21.56 3.81
C LEU A 16 1.85 22.55 3.17
N ALA A 17 1.48 23.63 3.85
CA ALA A 17 0.56 24.63 3.30
C ALA A 17 1.05 25.27 1.99
N ARG A 18 2.39 25.44 1.84
CA ARG A 18 2.99 26.00 0.63
C ARG A 18 3.18 24.99 -0.49
N HIS A 19 3.42 23.73 -0.14
CA HIS A 19 3.80 22.69 -1.10
C HIS A 19 2.74 21.60 -1.27
N TYR A 20 1.69 21.61 -0.42
CA TYR A 20 0.58 20.69 -0.56
C TYR A 20 -0.22 21.01 -1.82
N GLN A 21 0.08 20.29 -2.88
CA GLN A 21 -0.81 20.21 -4.02
C GLN A 21 -1.88 19.18 -3.68
N SER A 22 -3.14 19.59 -3.65
CA SER A 22 -4.24 18.65 -3.47
C SER A 22 -4.09 17.56 -4.54
N ALA A 23 -4.17 16.31 -4.12
CA ALA A 23 -4.06 15.20 -5.05
C ALA A 23 -5.08 15.41 -6.18
N ASP A 24 -4.64 15.27 -7.43
CA ASP A 24 -5.53 15.28 -8.58
C ASP A 24 -6.67 14.30 -8.31
N SER A 25 -7.92 14.76 -8.44
CA SER A 25 -9.11 13.97 -8.12
C SER A 25 -9.14 12.61 -8.81
N HIS A 26 -8.61 12.51 -10.03
CA HIS A 26 -8.49 11.25 -10.76
C HIS A 26 -7.48 10.30 -10.11
N VAL A 27 -6.35 10.83 -9.62
CA VAL A 27 -5.35 10.02 -8.91
C VAL A 27 -5.90 9.58 -7.56
N ALA A 28 -6.53 10.46 -6.79
CA ALA A 28 -7.16 10.13 -5.52
C ALA A 28 -8.24 9.04 -5.69
N MET A 29 -9.07 9.15 -6.72
CA MET A 29 -10.06 8.13 -7.08
C MET A 29 -9.39 6.79 -7.39
N ALA A 30 -8.37 6.77 -8.24
CA ALA A 30 -7.66 5.55 -8.60
C ALA A 30 -6.97 4.90 -7.38
N VAL A 31 -6.35 5.68 -6.49
CA VAL A 31 -5.75 5.19 -5.24
C VAL A 31 -6.81 4.53 -4.36
N ASN A 32 -7.98 5.16 -4.18
CA ASN A 32 -9.08 4.58 -3.41
C ASN A 32 -9.57 3.26 -4.03
N MET A 33 -9.72 3.19 -5.35
CA MET A 33 -10.14 1.98 -6.06
C MET A 33 -9.14 0.84 -5.90
N ILE A 34 -7.83 1.14 -5.97
CA ILE A 34 -6.77 0.14 -5.73
C ILE A 34 -6.83 -0.36 -4.30
N ASN A 35 -6.94 0.54 -3.32
CA ASN A 35 -7.01 0.16 -1.90
C ASN A 35 -8.25 -0.69 -1.59
N GLN A 36 -9.43 -0.28 -2.03
CA GLN A 36 -10.68 -1.02 -1.84
C GLN A 36 -10.67 -2.40 -2.47
N SER A 37 -10.01 -2.55 -3.63
CA SER A 37 -9.87 -3.85 -4.28
C SER A 37 -8.75 -4.72 -3.73
N GLY A 38 -7.97 -4.24 -2.74
CA GLY A 38 -6.77 -4.93 -2.28
C GLY A 38 -5.72 -5.12 -3.38
N GLY A 39 -5.63 -4.19 -4.33
CA GLY A 39 -4.69 -4.23 -5.46
C GLY A 39 -5.08 -5.21 -6.58
N LYS A 40 -6.32 -5.72 -6.60
CA LYS A 40 -6.76 -6.73 -7.59
C LYS A 40 -7.25 -6.13 -8.91
N ARG A 41 -7.62 -4.86 -8.93
CA ARG A 41 -8.09 -4.19 -10.15
C ARG A 41 -6.98 -4.04 -11.18
N SER A 42 -7.33 -4.26 -12.45
CA SER A 42 -6.38 -4.02 -13.55
C SER A 42 -6.18 -2.53 -13.79
N VAL A 43 -4.99 -2.13 -14.25
CA VAL A 43 -4.70 -0.74 -14.61
C VAL A 43 -5.67 -0.24 -15.69
N ARG A 44 -6.06 -1.12 -16.62
CA ARG A 44 -7.03 -0.80 -17.67
C ARG A 44 -8.39 -0.42 -17.09
N SER A 45 -8.91 -1.21 -16.14
CA SER A 45 -10.17 -0.88 -15.45
C SER A 45 -10.11 0.44 -14.69
N LEU A 46 -8.94 0.77 -14.11
CA LEU A 46 -8.76 2.06 -13.45
C LEU A 46 -8.81 3.22 -14.46
N MET A 47 -8.15 3.08 -15.61
CA MET A 47 -8.13 4.10 -16.66
C MET A 47 -9.52 4.36 -17.23
N ASP A 48 -10.30 3.30 -17.46
CA ASP A 48 -11.66 3.41 -17.99
C ASP A 48 -12.54 4.25 -17.05
N GLU A 49 -12.38 4.09 -15.73
CA GLU A 49 -13.15 4.83 -14.74
C GLU A 49 -12.68 6.29 -14.53
N VAL A 50 -11.37 6.52 -14.58
CA VAL A 50 -10.84 7.89 -14.44
C VAL A 50 -10.84 8.69 -15.75
N CYS A 51 -11.28 8.11 -16.84
CA CYS A 51 -11.41 8.76 -18.16
C CYS A 51 -10.11 9.45 -18.64
N LEU A 52 -8.96 8.83 -18.38
CA LEU A 52 -7.65 9.33 -18.81
C LEU A 52 -6.97 8.33 -19.75
N CYS A 53 -6.26 8.84 -20.75
CA CYS A 53 -5.39 7.99 -21.55
C CYS A 53 -4.21 7.47 -20.71
N GLN A 54 -3.72 6.27 -21.04
CA GLN A 54 -2.71 5.54 -20.25
C GLN A 54 -1.49 6.40 -19.89
N ARG A 55 -0.87 7.04 -20.88
CA ARG A 55 0.34 7.85 -20.67
C ARG A 55 0.12 9.01 -19.70
N HIS A 56 -1.04 9.65 -19.77
CA HIS A 56 -1.37 10.78 -18.89
C HIS A 56 -1.67 10.28 -17.48
N PHE A 57 -2.44 9.19 -17.35
CA PHE A 57 -2.74 8.56 -16.08
C PHE A 57 -1.48 8.10 -15.35
N GLU A 58 -0.62 7.30 -16.00
CA GLU A 58 0.62 6.79 -15.39
C GLU A 58 1.55 7.93 -14.95
N ARG A 59 1.69 8.98 -15.78
CA ARG A 59 2.52 10.14 -15.44
C ARG A 59 1.99 10.87 -14.22
N LYS A 60 0.68 11.19 -14.18
CA LYS A 60 0.04 11.85 -13.04
C LYS A 60 0.12 11.00 -11.78
N PHE A 61 -0.23 9.72 -11.89
CA PHE A 61 -0.21 8.79 -10.77
C PHE A 61 1.19 8.70 -10.16
N LYS A 62 2.23 8.54 -10.99
CA LYS A 62 3.62 8.51 -10.54
C LYS A 62 4.07 9.83 -9.92
N HIS A 63 3.63 10.96 -10.46
CA HIS A 63 3.94 12.28 -9.91
C HIS A 63 3.42 12.45 -8.48
N TYR A 64 2.18 12.01 -8.20
CA TYR A 64 1.55 12.17 -6.89
C TYR A 64 1.89 11.07 -5.89
N THR A 65 2.09 9.83 -6.34
CA THR A 65 2.31 8.68 -5.45
C THR A 65 3.76 8.23 -5.36
N GLY A 66 4.61 8.65 -6.30
CA GLY A 66 5.97 8.14 -6.47
C GLY A 66 6.07 6.81 -7.20
N TYR A 67 4.95 6.12 -7.43
CA TYR A 67 4.88 4.80 -8.06
C TYR A 67 4.02 4.82 -9.30
N THR A 68 4.27 3.89 -10.23
CA THR A 68 3.31 3.62 -11.31
C THR A 68 2.05 2.96 -10.73
N PRO A 69 0.88 3.05 -11.39
CA PRO A 69 -0.33 2.36 -10.95
C PRO A 69 -0.14 0.86 -10.74
N LYS A 70 0.67 0.23 -11.60
CA LYS A 70 0.99 -1.20 -11.51
C LYS A 70 1.83 -1.54 -10.28
N GLU A 71 2.87 -0.75 -10.01
CA GLU A 71 3.72 -0.92 -8.82
C GLU A 71 2.93 -0.69 -7.54
N TYR A 72 2.10 0.34 -7.50
CA TYR A 72 1.25 0.65 -6.36
C TYR A 72 0.25 -0.48 -6.09
N SER A 73 -0.45 -0.97 -7.12
CA SER A 73 -1.36 -2.12 -7.00
C SER A 73 -0.65 -3.37 -6.49
N ARG A 74 0.59 -3.61 -6.94
CA ARG A 74 1.43 -4.73 -6.50
C ARG A 74 1.75 -4.64 -5.01
N ILE A 75 2.11 -3.45 -4.51
CA ILE A 75 2.38 -3.21 -3.09
C ILE A 75 1.12 -3.43 -2.25
N ILE A 76 -0.01 -2.88 -2.67
CA ILE A 76 -1.29 -3.06 -1.95
C ILE A 76 -1.73 -4.53 -1.95
N LYS A 77 -1.56 -5.24 -3.07
CA LYS A 77 -1.84 -6.67 -3.14
C LYS A 77 -0.95 -7.47 -2.17
N PHE A 78 0.31 -7.14 -2.09
CA PHE A 78 1.24 -7.76 -1.14
C PHE A 78 0.84 -7.47 0.31
N LYS A 79 0.51 -6.21 0.65
CA LYS A 79 0.02 -5.83 1.98
C LYS A 79 -1.22 -6.65 2.37
N ASN A 80 -2.19 -6.73 1.48
CA ASN A 80 -3.41 -7.54 1.69
C ASN A 80 -3.09 -9.03 1.90
N ALA A 81 -2.13 -9.57 1.13
CA ALA A 81 -1.68 -10.95 1.29
C ALA A 81 -1.03 -11.21 2.65
N VAL A 82 -0.22 -10.28 3.15
CA VAL A 82 0.39 -10.35 4.48
C VAL A 82 -0.65 -10.34 5.58
N GLU A 83 -1.67 -9.50 5.47
CA GLU A 83 -2.77 -9.45 6.43
C GLU A 83 -3.56 -10.78 6.44
N LEU A 84 -3.84 -11.34 5.26
CA LEU A 84 -4.48 -12.65 5.13
C LEU A 84 -3.61 -13.78 5.71
N LEU A 85 -2.29 -13.76 5.48
CA LEU A 85 -1.37 -14.73 6.04
C LEU A 85 -1.36 -14.74 7.57
N ARG A 86 -1.39 -13.57 8.20
CA ARG A 86 -1.42 -13.45 9.67
C ARG A 86 -2.69 -14.05 10.28
N ASN A 87 -3.78 -14.03 9.56
CA ASN A 87 -5.10 -14.50 10.02
C ASN A 87 -5.45 -15.91 9.55
N THR A 88 -4.53 -16.59 8.84
CA THR A 88 -4.81 -17.90 8.22
C THR A 88 -3.82 -18.94 8.73
N ALA A 89 -4.31 -20.16 9.00
CA ALA A 89 -3.44 -21.26 9.38
C ALA A 89 -2.41 -21.58 8.26
N PRO A 90 -1.16 -21.96 8.61
CA PRO A 90 -0.10 -22.22 7.63
C PRO A 90 -0.43 -23.27 6.55
N SER A 91 -1.38 -24.16 6.85
CA SER A 91 -1.85 -25.20 5.92
C SER A 91 -2.63 -24.67 4.70
N ASN A 92 -3.07 -23.40 4.71
CA ASN A 92 -3.96 -22.83 3.71
C ASN A 92 -3.30 -21.77 2.81
N LEU A 93 -2.00 -21.89 2.54
CA LEU A 93 -1.25 -20.93 1.71
C LEU A 93 -1.83 -20.76 0.29
N LEU A 94 -2.33 -21.83 -0.31
CA LEU A 94 -2.96 -21.74 -1.64
C LEU A 94 -4.24 -20.90 -1.58
N THR A 95 -5.09 -21.15 -0.60
CA THR A 95 -6.33 -20.37 -0.40
C THR A 95 -6.00 -18.89 -0.15
N THR A 96 -5.00 -18.62 0.66
CA THR A 96 -4.52 -17.25 0.92
C THR A 96 -4.02 -16.58 -0.38
N ALA A 97 -3.25 -17.29 -1.19
CA ALA A 97 -2.77 -16.79 -2.47
C ALA A 97 -3.92 -16.39 -3.41
N ILE A 98 -4.90 -17.27 -3.55
CA ILE A 98 -6.08 -17.03 -4.41
C ILE A 98 -6.91 -15.86 -3.86
N ASN A 99 -7.17 -15.83 -2.55
CA ASN A 99 -7.92 -14.76 -1.89
C ASN A 99 -7.23 -13.40 -2.00
N ALA A 100 -5.89 -13.38 -1.98
CA ALA A 100 -5.10 -12.18 -2.24
C ALA A 100 -5.08 -11.76 -3.72
N GLY A 101 -5.61 -12.59 -4.64
CA GLY A 101 -5.71 -12.31 -6.06
C GLY A 101 -4.49 -12.73 -6.87
N TYR A 102 -3.71 -13.70 -6.39
CA TYR A 102 -2.64 -14.34 -7.16
C TYR A 102 -3.21 -15.52 -7.95
N TYR A 103 -2.58 -15.80 -9.09
CA TYR A 103 -3.05 -16.87 -9.98
C TYR A 103 -2.84 -18.27 -9.37
N ASP A 104 -1.69 -18.49 -8.74
CA ASP A 104 -1.31 -19.73 -8.10
C ASP A 104 -0.31 -19.49 -6.95
N LEU A 105 0.03 -20.55 -6.26
CA LEU A 105 0.99 -20.52 -5.14
C LEU A 105 2.42 -20.17 -5.58
N ALA A 106 2.82 -20.57 -6.79
CA ALA A 106 4.16 -20.30 -7.32
C ALA A 106 4.33 -18.80 -7.63
N HIS A 107 3.31 -18.19 -8.27
CA HIS A 107 3.26 -16.74 -8.50
C HIS A 107 3.27 -15.98 -7.17
N PHE A 108 2.45 -16.39 -6.22
CA PHE A 108 2.41 -15.81 -4.87
C PHE A 108 3.78 -15.87 -4.18
N SER A 109 4.41 -17.05 -4.15
CA SER A 109 5.71 -17.26 -3.50
C SER A 109 6.81 -16.41 -4.13
N LYS A 110 6.82 -16.29 -5.45
CA LYS A 110 7.76 -15.44 -6.19
C LYS A 110 7.58 -13.95 -5.86
N GLU A 111 6.33 -13.49 -5.80
CA GLU A 111 6.01 -12.11 -5.47
C GLU A 111 6.38 -11.78 -4.02
N VAL A 112 6.00 -12.62 -3.06
CA VAL A 112 6.36 -12.44 -1.65
C VAL A 112 7.88 -12.38 -1.50
N LYS A 113 8.61 -13.33 -2.09
CA LYS A 113 10.07 -13.35 -2.04
C LYS A 113 10.70 -12.10 -2.67
N SER A 114 10.13 -11.62 -3.77
CA SER A 114 10.62 -10.41 -4.46
C SER A 114 10.44 -9.14 -3.63
N LEU A 115 9.38 -9.05 -2.84
CA LEU A 115 9.04 -7.84 -2.07
C LEU A 115 9.54 -7.86 -0.63
N SER A 116 9.62 -9.05 0.01
CA SER A 116 10.04 -9.20 1.41
C SER A 116 11.44 -9.79 1.59
N GLY A 117 12.02 -10.35 0.52
CA GLY A 117 13.26 -11.14 0.62
C GLY A 117 13.08 -12.56 1.18
N SER A 118 11.90 -12.92 1.66
CA SER A 118 11.60 -14.18 2.35
C SER A 118 10.49 -14.96 1.68
N THR A 119 10.48 -16.29 1.85
CA THR A 119 9.36 -17.11 1.37
C THR A 119 8.10 -16.88 2.22
N PRO A 120 6.88 -17.15 1.72
CA PRO A 120 5.67 -17.03 2.51
C PRO A 120 5.71 -17.85 3.81
N THR A 121 6.29 -19.02 3.77
CA THR A 121 6.44 -19.90 4.95
C THR A 121 7.41 -19.30 5.98
N SER A 122 8.57 -18.81 5.54
CA SER A 122 9.52 -18.13 6.42
C SER A 122 8.95 -16.83 6.99
N PHE A 123 8.14 -16.13 6.21
CA PHE A 123 7.48 -14.90 6.64
C PHE A 123 6.49 -15.14 7.78
N LEU A 124 5.80 -16.28 7.76
CA LEU A 124 4.90 -16.70 8.86
C LEU A 124 5.66 -17.10 10.13
N SER A 125 6.88 -17.66 10.00
CA SER A 125 7.70 -18.04 11.15
C SER A 125 8.42 -16.84 11.77
N LEU A 126 8.53 -15.73 11.07
CA LEU A 126 8.94 -14.43 11.62
C LEU A 126 7.73 -13.86 12.38
N THR A 127 7.39 -14.45 13.52
CA THR A 127 6.52 -13.80 14.49
C THR A 127 7.22 -12.51 14.90
N VAL A 128 6.69 -11.40 14.36
CA VAL A 128 7.02 -10.07 14.90
C VAL A 128 6.62 -10.15 16.37
N PRO A 129 7.51 -9.89 17.34
CA PRO A 129 7.11 -9.79 18.73
C PRO A 129 5.95 -8.82 18.81
N GLU A 130 4.92 -9.16 19.60
CA GLU A 130 3.71 -8.32 19.77
C GLU A 130 4.03 -6.91 20.32
N ASP A 131 5.27 -6.65 20.73
CA ASP A 131 5.76 -5.39 21.31
C ASP A 131 6.17 -4.30 20.34
N THR A 132 5.96 -4.44 19.03
CA THR A 132 6.10 -3.31 18.12
C THR A 132 4.74 -2.65 17.87
N THR A 133 3.99 -2.42 18.92
CA THR A 133 2.95 -1.40 18.93
C THR A 133 3.67 -0.06 18.82
N LEU A 134 3.73 0.50 17.62
CA LEU A 134 3.87 1.94 17.47
C LEU A 134 2.64 2.51 18.20
N THR A 135 2.82 2.82 19.45
CA THR A 135 1.85 3.58 20.24
C THR A 135 1.69 4.91 19.52
N TYR A 136 0.63 5.06 18.77
CA TYR A 136 0.15 6.37 18.33
C TYR A 136 -0.10 7.14 19.65
N ILE A 137 0.75 8.09 19.94
CA ILE A 137 0.50 9.06 20.99
C ILE A 137 -0.62 9.93 20.43
N GLU A 138 -1.86 9.67 20.88
CA GLU A 138 -2.96 10.57 20.60
C GLU A 138 -2.58 11.95 21.14
N PRO A 139 -2.66 13.01 20.33
CA PRO A 139 -2.46 14.37 20.84
C PRO A 139 -3.55 14.60 21.88
N GLY A 140 -3.12 14.78 23.14
CA GLY A 140 -3.98 15.01 24.28
C GLY A 140 -5.01 16.10 24.02
N LYS A 141 -6.20 15.86 24.57
CA LYS A 141 -7.31 16.81 24.67
C LYS A 141 -6.88 18.11 25.35
#